data_a5bb61ae67635278df66e1505413c36c
#
_entry.id   a5bb61ae67635278df66e1505413c36c
#
_cell.length_a   1.000
_cell.length_b   1.000
_cell.length_c   1.000
_cell.angle_alpha   90.00
_cell.angle_beta   90.00
_cell.angle_gamma   90.00
#
_symmetry.space_group_name_H-M   'P 1'
#
loop_
_entity.id
_entity.type
_entity.pdbx_description
1 polymer ?
#
loop_
_entity_poly.entity_id
_entity_poly.type
_entity_poly.pdbx_seq_one_letter_code
_entity_poly.pdbx_strand_id
1 'polypeptide(L)'
;MSFSNLISEIVRADSSNYTHNRGGYSICKFTPHHMAGKLTGAQCARLFQNAGRNASANYCIGYDGEIVGCVDEEYRAWTSSNRTNDFQAITVEVSNNSGGPEWTISDASWNALVKLAVDVCRRNNFRLVYLKHKF
;
A
#
# COMPACT_ATOMS: atom_id res chain seq x y z
N MET A 1 5.86 -11.76 -10.23
CA MET A 1 4.48 -11.98 -9.72
C MET A 1 3.85 -10.65 -9.42
N SER A 2 2.61 -10.46 -9.84
CA SER A 2 1.92 -9.18 -9.71
C SER A 2 1.57 -8.79 -8.27
N PHE A 3 1.35 -9.77 -7.37
CA PHE A 3 1.03 -9.56 -5.96
C PHE A 3 1.67 -10.59 -5.04
N SER A 4 1.74 -10.24 -3.76
CA SER A 4 2.08 -11.17 -2.68
C SER A 4 1.05 -12.30 -2.58
N ASN A 5 1.50 -13.48 -2.16
CA ASN A 5 0.61 -14.63 -1.87
C ASN A 5 -0.24 -14.41 -0.59
N LEU A 6 0.00 -13.32 0.14
CA LEU A 6 -0.74 -12.98 1.37
C LEU A 6 -2.09 -12.31 1.10
N ILE A 7 -2.41 -11.95 -0.14
CA ILE A 7 -3.69 -11.30 -0.47
C ILE A 7 -4.86 -12.27 -0.35
N SER A 8 -6.00 -11.75 0.10
CA SER A 8 -7.27 -12.47 0.11
C SER A 8 -8.04 -12.34 -1.20
N GLU A 9 -7.91 -11.18 -1.85
CA GLU A 9 -8.56 -10.88 -3.12
C GLU A 9 -7.82 -9.78 -3.91
N ILE A 10 -8.20 -9.61 -5.16
CA ILE A 10 -7.74 -8.54 -6.04
C ILE A 10 -8.93 -7.63 -6.37
N VAL A 11 -8.80 -6.35 -6.06
CA VAL A 11 -9.73 -5.29 -6.46
C VAL A 11 -8.91 -4.22 -7.18
N ARG A 12 -8.75 -4.37 -8.49
CA ARG A 12 -7.85 -3.53 -9.28
C ARG A 12 -8.33 -2.10 -9.36
N ALA A 13 -7.40 -1.17 -9.17
CA ALA A 13 -7.61 0.24 -9.42
C ALA A 13 -7.93 0.50 -10.90
N ASP A 14 -8.66 1.58 -11.18
CA ASP A 14 -8.82 2.05 -12.56
C ASP A 14 -7.47 2.42 -13.15
N SER A 15 -7.26 2.10 -14.42
CA SER A 15 -5.99 2.29 -15.12
C SER A 15 -5.54 3.76 -15.20
N SER A 16 -6.44 4.70 -15.02
CA SER A 16 -6.14 6.15 -14.97
C SER A 16 -5.52 6.61 -13.65
N ASN A 17 -5.45 5.74 -12.63
CA ASN A 17 -5.02 6.09 -11.27
C ASN A 17 -3.61 5.61 -10.90
N TYR A 18 -2.86 5.06 -11.83
CA TYR A 18 -1.48 4.60 -11.61
C TYR A 18 -0.63 4.68 -12.89
N THR A 19 0.67 4.54 -12.75
CA THR A 19 1.60 4.52 -13.89
C THR A 19 1.95 3.07 -14.22
N HIS A 20 1.82 2.69 -15.49
CA HIS A 20 1.97 1.32 -15.99
C HIS A 20 3.44 0.87 -16.14
N ASN A 21 4.33 1.40 -15.33
CA ASN A 21 5.73 1.01 -15.20
C ASN A 21 6.32 1.59 -13.91
N ARG A 22 7.60 1.30 -13.64
CA ARG A 22 8.36 1.86 -12.52
C ARG A 22 9.50 2.77 -12.97
N GLY A 23 9.46 3.27 -14.21
CA GLY A 23 10.46 4.25 -14.71
C GLY A 23 11.91 3.76 -14.65
N GLY A 24 12.14 2.45 -14.71
CA GLY A 24 13.47 1.84 -14.59
C GLY A 24 13.98 1.68 -13.15
N TYR A 25 13.21 2.09 -12.14
CA TYR A 25 13.57 1.91 -10.73
C TYR A 25 13.28 0.49 -10.23
N SER A 26 14.20 -0.03 -9.41
CA SER A 26 13.96 -1.24 -8.63
C SER A 26 13.13 -0.93 -7.37
N ILE A 27 12.39 -1.93 -6.91
CA ILE A 27 11.66 -1.85 -5.64
C ILE A 27 12.69 -1.98 -4.50
N CYS A 28 12.83 -0.94 -3.70
CA CYS A 28 13.76 -0.87 -2.57
C CYS A 28 13.19 -0.14 -1.36
N LYS A 29 11.89 0.14 -1.38
CA LYS A 29 11.17 0.81 -0.29
C LYS A 29 9.83 0.14 -0.03
N PHE A 30 9.36 0.27 1.19
CA PHE A 30 8.02 -0.11 1.61
C PHE A 30 7.39 1.08 2.33
N THR A 31 6.32 1.63 1.78
CA THR A 31 5.73 2.89 2.26
C THR A 31 4.28 2.66 2.70
N PRO A 32 4.02 2.48 4.01
CA PRO A 32 2.67 2.49 4.53
C PRO A 32 2.12 3.92 4.60
N HIS A 33 0.84 4.06 4.31
CA HIS A 33 0.06 5.28 4.43
C HIS A 33 -1.26 4.94 5.13
N HIS A 34 -1.75 5.78 6.03
CA HIS A 34 -3.02 5.52 6.70
C HIS A 34 -4.20 6.03 5.86
N MET A 35 -5.31 5.28 5.87
CA MET A 35 -6.50 5.62 5.07
C MET A 35 -7.23 6.87 5.56
N ALA A 36 -6.94 7.36 6.77
CA ALA A 36 -7.73 8.36 7.48
C ALA A 36 -9.21 7.93 7.63
N GLY A 37 -9.43 6.64 7.91
CA GLY A 37 -10.76 6.06 8.06
C GLY A 37 -10.73 4.59 8.43
N LYS A 38 -11.84 4.08 8.95
CA LYS A 38 -12.04 2.67 9.29
C LYS A 38 -12.76 1.98 8.14
N LEU A 39 -11.99 1.38 7.23
CA LEU A 39 -12.49 0.67 6.05
C LEU A 39 -11.98 -0.77 6.04
N THR A 40 -12.71 -1.66 5.35
CA THR A 40 -12.13 -2.92 4.91
C THR A 40 -11.11 -2.66 3.79
N GLY A 41 -10.23 -3.62 3.52
CA GLY A 41 -9.30 -3.51 2.39
C GLY A 41 -10.04 -3.34 1.06
N ALA A 42 -11.10 -4.12 0.85
CA ALA A 42 -11.92 -4.04 -0.35
C ALA A 42 -12.66 -2.70 -0.49
N GLN A 43 -13.18 -2.14 0.61
CA GLN A 43 -13.82 -0.81 0.58
C GLN A 43 -12.83 0.27 0.15
N CYS A 44 -11.62 0.26 0.70
CA CYS A 44 -10.56 1.18 0.29
C CYS A 44 -10.20 0.99 -1.18
N ALA A 45 -9.95 -0.24 -1.59
CA ALA A 45 -9.57 -0.56 -2.97
C ALA A 45 -10.63 -0.11 -4.00
N ARG A 46 -11.91 -0.23 -3.68
CA ARG A 46 -13.01 0.25 -4.54
C ARG A 46 -12.97 1.76 -4.78
N LEU A 47 -12.45 2.55 -3.86
CA LEU A 47 -12.28 3.99 -4.08
C LEU A 47 -11.33 4.27 -5.26
N PHE A 48 -10.36 3.42 -5.46
CA PHE A 48 -9.40 3.54 -6.57
C PHE A 48 -9.93 3.05 -7.91
N GLN A 49 -11.12 2.46 -7.94
CA GLN A 49 -11.82 2.09 -9.17
C GLN A 49 -12.52 3.27 -9.84
N ASN A 50 -12.65 4.40 -9.14
CA ASN A 50 -13.22 5.61 -9.72
C ASN A 50 -12.20 6.25 -10.67
N ALA A 51 -12.50 6.30 -11.96
CA ALA A 51 -11.66 6.94 -12.95
C ALA A 51 -11.38 8.41 -12.58
N GLY A 52 -10.14 8.85 -12.75
CA GLY A 52 -9.75 10.22 -12.46
C GLY A 52 -9.63 10.56 -10.96
N ARG A 53 -9.63 9.58 -10.06
CA ARG A 53 -9.38 9.82 -8.64
C ARG A 53 -7.96 10.34 -8.37
N ASN A 54 -7.01 10.07 -9.24
CA ASN A 54 -5.61 10.47 -9.13
C ASN A 54 -4.91 9.96 -7.85
N ALA A 55 -5.33 8.80 -7.36
CA ALA A 55 -4.75 8.13 -6.20
C ALA A 55 -4.94 6.63 -6.31
N SER A 56 -3.98 5.88 -5.78
CA SER A 56 -4.03 4.42 -5.65
C SER A 56 -2.94 3.94 -4.68
N ALA A 57 -2.98 2.65 -4.37
CA ALA A 57 -1.92 1.95 -3.64
C ALA A 57 -1.68 0.58 -4.27
N ASN A 58 -0.52 -0.03 -4.03
CA ASN A 58 -0.31 -1.42 -4.45
C ASN A 58 -1.21 -2.36 -3.63
N TYR A 59 -1.37 -2.07 -2.34
CA TYR A 59 -2.19 -2.86 -1.43
C TYR A 59 -3.06 -1.99 -0.54
N CYS A 60 -4.20 -2.54 -0.09
CA CYS A 60 -5.01 -2.01 0.99
C CYS A 60 -5.12 -3.05 2.10
N ILE A 61 -4.88 -2.65 3.34
CA ILE A 61 -5.03 -3.50 4.53
C ILE A 61 -6.22 -2.98 5.35
N GLY A 62 -7.23 -3.82 5.52
CA GLY A 62 -8.42 -3.50 6.31
C GLY A 62 -8.19 -3.55 7.82
N TYR A 63 -9.13 -3.03 8.59
CA TYR A 63 -9.08 -3.06 10.06
C TYR A 63 -9.12 -4.48 10.65
N ASP A 64 -9.56 -5.46 9.88
CA ASP A 64 -9.58 -6.88 10.21
C ASP A 64 -8.29 -7.63 9.83
N GLY A 65 -7.35 -6.93 9.19
CA GLY A 65 -6.09 -7.50 8.71
C GLY A 65 -6.16 -8.11 7.31
N GLU A 66 -7.26 -7.99 6.62
CA GLU A 66 -7.40 -8.40 5.23
C GLU A 66 -6.43 -7.61 4.33
N ILE A 67 -5.72 -8.30 3.44
CA ILE A 67 -4.81 -7.69 2.46
C ILE A 67 -5.42 -7.82 1.08
N VAL A 68 -5.67 -6.70 0.43
CA VAL A 68 -6.25 -6.62 -0.92
C VAL A 68 -5.24 -6.05 -1.90
N GLY A 69 -5.04 -6.72 -3.04
CA GLY A 69 -4.20 -6.23 -4.13
C GLY A 69 -4.96 -5.23 -5.00
N CYS A 70 -4.39 -4.07 -5.26
CA CYS A 70 -5.03 -2.99 -6.03
C CYS A 70 -4.27 -2.60 -7.28
N VAL A 71 -2.96 -2.38 -7.20
CA VAL A 71 -2.08 -2.09 -8.33
C VAL A 71 -0.94 -3.09 -8.32
N ASP A 72 -0.73 -3.77 -9.44
CA ASP A 72 0.34 -4.75 -9.58
C ASP A 72 1.69 -4.17 -9.17
N GLU A 73 2.53 -4.97 -8.51
CA GLU A 73 3.83 -4.52 -8.01
C GLU A 73 4.77 -4.02 -9.11
N GLU A 74 4.56 -4.43 -10.35
CA GLU A 74 5.32 -3.96 -11.52
C GLU A 74 5.00 -2.50 -11.89
N TYR A 75 3.94 -1.93 -11.34
CA TYR A 75 3.45 -0.60 -11.64
C TYR A 75 3.60 0.34 -10.45
N ARG A 76 3.77 1.63 -10.75
CA ARG A 76 3.80 2.67 -9.73
C ARG A 76 2.39 3.06 -9.33
N ALA A 77 1.97 2.77 -8.11
CA ALA A 77 0.77 3.36 -7.52
C ALA A 77 1.02 4.83 -7.15
N TRP A 78 -0.04 5.62 -7.06
CA TRP A 78 0.02 7.05 -6.72
C TRP A 78 -0.47 7.24 -5.28
N THR A 79 0.43 7.09 -4.31
CA THR A 79 0.07 7.01 -2.89
C THR A 79 0.62 8.15 -2.06
N SER A 80 1.94 8.40 -2.16
CA SER A 80 2.65 9.27 -1.20
C SER A 80 2.74 10.73 -1.61
N SER A 81 2.19 11.11 -2.76
CA SER A 81 2.40 12.42 -3.41
C SER A 81 3.87 12.72 -3.73
N ASN A 82 4.73 11.71 -3.63
CA ASN A 82 6.13 11.80 -4.01
C ASN A 82 6.42 10.79 -5.12
N ARG A 83 6.56 11.31 -6.33
CA ARG A 83 6.72 10.49 -7.53
C ARG A 83 7.93 9.55 -7.45
N THR A 84 9.06 10.06 -7.00
CA THR A 84 10.30 9.25 -6.90
C THR A 84 10.15 8.16 -5.85
N ASN A 85 9.56 8.47 -4.69
CA ASN A 85 9.28 7.46 -3.68
C ASN A 85 8.39 6.35 -4.26
N ASP A 86 7.29 6.73 -4.90
CA ASP A 86 6.31 5.77 -5.40
C ASP A 86 6.86 4.88 -6.53
N PHE A 87 7.82 5.36 -7.32
CA PHE A 87 8.53 4.50 -8.29
C PHE A 87 9.37 3.42 -7.63
N GLN A 88 9.90 3.67 -6.44
CA GLN A 88 10.81 2.79 -5.70
C GLN A 88 10.12 1.96 -4.62
N ALA A 89 8.87 2.27 -4.29
CA ALA A 89 8.17 1.69 -3.16
C ALA A 89 7.05 0.74 -3.57
N ILE A 90 6.86 -0.30 -2.76
CA ILE A 90 5.55 -0.91 -2.59
C ILE A 90 4.81 -0.06 -1.57
N THR A 91 3.65 0.44 -1.97
CA THR A 91 2.83 1.34 -1.16
C THR A 91 1.58 0.64 -0.66
N VAL A 92 1.19 0.94 0.57
CA VAL A 92 0.10 0.25 1.26
C VAL A 92 -0.78 1.26 1.99
N GLU A 93 -2.07 1.25 1.70
CA GLU A 93 -3.07 1.95 2.51
C GLU A 93 -3.49 1.07 3.68
N VAL A 94 -3.40 1.59 4.90
CA VAL A 94 -3.72 0.86 6.13
C VAL A 94 -4.90 1.52 6.84
N SER A 95 -5.91 0.72 7.18
CA SER A 95 -7.10 1.19 7.88
C SER A 95 -6.78 1.67 9.30
N ASN A 96 -7.44 2.75 9.70
CA ASN A 96 -7.41 3.22 11.07
C ASN A 96 -8.59 2.61 11.87
N ASN A 97 -8.41 2.46 13.17
CA ASN A 97 -9.47 2.04 14.10
C ASN A 97 -9.87 3.15 15.08
N SER A 98 -9.22 4.31 14.98
CA SER A 98 -9.64 5.54 15.65
C SER A 98 -9.62 6.71 14.69
N GLY A 99 -10.30 7.80 15.06
CA GLY A 99 -10.19 9.07 14.37
C GLY A 99 -8.94 9.87 14.76
N GLY A 100 -8.78 11.03 14.14
CA GLY A 100 -7.71 11.95 14.54
C GLY A 100 -7.93 12.54 15.94
N PRO A 101 -6.85 12.99 16.61
CA PRO A 101 -5.49 13.10 16.05
C PRO A 101 -4.66 11.80 16.09
N GLU A 102 -5.09 10.76 16.83
CA GLU A 102 -4.29 9.56 17.10
C GLU A 102 -4.12 8.66 15.87
N TRP A 103 -5.16 8.50 15.06
CA TRP A 103 -5.17 7.66 13.86
C TRP A 103 -4.53 6.28 14.08
N THR A 104 -4.90 5.61 15.18
CA THR A 104 -4.37 4.28 15.51
C THR A 104 -4.79 3.22 14.49
N ILE A 105 -4.06 2.14 14.45
CA ILE A 105 -4.41 0.95 13.65
C ILE A 105 -4.66 -0.24 14.58
N SER A 106 -5.44 -1.21 14.13
CA SER A 106 -5.72 -2.43 14.90
C SER A 106 -4.49 -3.34 14.94
N ASP A 107 -4.45 -4.24 15.93
CA ASP A 107 -3.42 -5.29 15.98
C ASP A 107 -3.47 -6.19 14.73
N ALA A 108 -4.67 -6.48 14.23
CA ALA A 108 -4.84 -7.26 13.00
C ALA A 108 -4.22 -6.55 11.79
N SER A 109 -4.45 -5.24 11.62
CA SER A 109 -3.84 -4.43 10.56
C SER A 109 -2.33 -4.37 10.71
N TRP A 110 -1.83 -4.17 11.94
CA TRP A 110 -0.40 -4.14 12.22
C TRP A 110 0.29 -5.46 11.86
N ASN A 111 -0.27 -6.58 12.30
CA ASN A 111 0.28 -7.90 12.01
C ASN A 111 0.29 -8.20 10.51
N ALA A 112 -0.77 -7.84 9.78
CA ALA A 112 -0.84 -7.98 8.34
C ALA A 112 0.22 -7.09 7.63
N LEU A 113 0.38 -5.85 8.08
CA LEU A 113 1.37 -4.91 7.55
C LEU A 113 2.79 -5.45 7.70
N VAL A 114 3.13 -5.97 8.88
CA VAL A 114 4.45 -6.55 9.15
C VAL A 114 4.71 -7.77 8.27
N LYS A 115 3.75 -8.68 8.14
CA LYS A 115 3.87 -9.85 7.27
C LYS A 115 4.09 -9.46 5.81
N LEU A 116 3.32 -8.50 5.31
CA LEU A 116 3.45 -8.00 3.95
C LEU A 116 4.82 -7.34 3.72
N ALA A 117 5.27 -6.52 4.67
CA ALA A 117 6.58 -5.87 4.60
C ALA A 117 7.72 -6.90 4.52
N VAL A 118 7.67 -7.93 5.35
CA VAL A 118 8.67 -9.03 5.32
C VAL A 118 8.67 -9.74 3.96
N ASP A 119 7.49 -10.07 3.44
CA ASP A 119 7.36 -10.73 2.15
C ASP A 119 7.92 -9.88 1.00
N VAL A 120 7.56 -8.61 0.94
CA VAL A 120 8.06 -7.66 -0.08
C VAL A 120 9.58 -7.51 0.00
N CYS A 121 10.13 -7.35 1.21
CA CYS A 121 11.57 -7.21 1.42
C CYS A 121 12.33 -8.46 0.97
N ARG A 122 11.84 -9.65 1.30
CA ARG A 122 12.46 -10.92 0.89
C ARG A 122 12.43 -11.11 -0.62
N ARG A 123 11.31 -10.86 -1.26
CA ARG A 123 11.16 -11.03 -2.71
C ARG A 123 11.97 -10.02 -3.53
N ASN A 124 12.23 -8.83 -2.99
CA ASN A 124 12.98 -7.78 -3.64
C ASN A 124 14.40 -7.58 -3.08
N ASN A 125 14.85 -8.46 -2.19
CA ASN A 125 16.19 -8.51 -1.63
C ASN A 125 16.67 -7.18 -1.02
N PHE A 126 15.86 -6.57 -0.15
CA PHE A 126 16.26 -5.40 0.62
C PHE A 126 15.83 -5.50 2.08
N ARG A 127 16.43 -4.68 2.94
CA ARG A 127 16.10 -4.57 4.36
C ARG A 127 15.29 -3.31 4.62
N LEU A 128 14.34 -3.42 5.55
CA LEU A 128 13.75 -2.23 6.14
C LEU A 128 14.71 -1.63 7.16
N VAL A 129 15.04 -0.35 6.97
CA VAL A 129 15.76 0.45 7.94
C VAL A 129 14.81 1.56 8.39
N TYR A 130 14.54 1.60 9.68
CA TYR A 130 13.76 2.70 10.25
C TYR A 130 14.61 3.95 10.26
N LEU A 131 14.30 4.90 9.39
CA LEU A 131 14.93 6.21 9.39
C LEU A 131 14.22 7.10 10.41
N LYS A 132 14.84 7.30 11.55
CA LYS A 132 14.38 8.26 12.54
C LYS A 132 14.66 9.67 12.02
N HIS A 133 13.66 10.30 11.42
CA HIS A 133 13.76 11.71 11.07
C HIS A 133 13.72 12.56 12.35
N LYS A 134 14.78 13.32 12.57
CA LYS A 134 14.74 14.45 13.49
C LYS A 134 14.11 15.60 12.71
N PHE A 135 12.92 15.95 13.10
CA PHE A 135 12.32 17.20 12.68
C PHE A 135 12.88 18.34 13.50
#